data_7e29b4b794142a89b070a5b646f4ffef
#
_entry.id   7e29b4b794142a89b070a5b646f4ffef
#
_cell.length_a   1.000
_cell.length_b   1.000
_cell.length_c   1.000
_cell.angle_alpha   90.00
_cell.angle_beta   90.00
_cell.angle_gamma   90.00
#
_symmetry.space_group_name_H-M   'P 1'
#
loop_
_entity.id
_entity.type
_entity.pdbx_description
1 polymer ?
#
loop_
_entity_poly.entity_id
_entity_poly.type
_entity_poly.pdbx_seq_one_letter_code
_entity_poly.pdbx_strand_id
1 'polypeptide(L)' 'MKIGDKVRVSPFIPKDPANQKGKEGVIVEIVNNEGLEIVKVRFNKGCYGLYDIDTLKKINYEKVSNKEILQG' A
#
# COMPACT_ATOMS: atom_id res chain seq x y z
N MET A 1 -0.69 0.74 9.63
CA MET A 1 -1.41 1.08 8.39
C MET A 1 -2.88 1.25 8.66
N LYS A 2 -3.50 2.14 7.95
CA LYS A 2 -4.91 2.40 8.14
C LYS A 2 -5.52 2.84 6.83
N ILE A 3 -6.84 2.85 6.78
CA ILE A 3 -7.57 3.27 5.59
C ILE A 3 -7.17 4.69 5.23
N GLY A 4 -6.89 4.91 3.96
CA GLY A 4 -6.44 6.21 3.48
C GLY A 4 -4.94 6.32 3.29
N ASP A 5 -4.19 5.39 3.83
CA ASP A 5 -2.74 5.42 3.69
C ASP A 5 -2.33 5.04 2.27
N LYS A 6 -1.26 5.67 1.79
CA LYS A 6 -0.67 5.31 0.52
C LYS A 6 0.36 4.22 0.75
N VAL A 7 0.33 3.21 -0.10
CA VAL A 7 1.24 2.08 0.04
C VAL A 7 1.75 1.66 -1.33
N ARG A 8 2.85 0.95 -1.33
CA ARG A 8 3.40 0.35 -2.54
C ARG A 8 3.44 -1.15 -2.37
N VAL A 9 3.02 -1.86 -3.39
CA VAL A 9 3.04 -3.31 -3.38
C VAL A 9 4.47 -3.77 -3.68
N SER A 10 4.95 -4.73 -2.90
CA SER A 10 6.28 -5.27 -3.08
C SER A 10 6.43 -5.81 -4.51
N PRO A 11 7.50 -5.45 -5.22
CA PRO A 11 7.72 -6.00 -6.57
C PRO A 11 8.21 -7.44 -6.55
N PHE A 12 8.45 -7.99 -5.37
CA PHE A 12 9.04 -9.32 -5.26
C PHE A 12 8.06 -10.39 -4.80
N ILE A 13 6.77 -10.08 -4.73
CA ILE A 13 5.80 -11.09 -4.31
C ILE A 13 5.65 -12.15 -5.42
N PRO A 14 5.55 -13.42 -5.03
CA PRO A 14 5.48 -14.49 -6.03
C PRO A 14 4.16 -14.54 -6.78
N LYS A 15 3.07 -14.11 -6.17
CA LYS A 15 1.77 -14.12 -6.80
C LYS A 15 1.09 -12.79 -6.61
N ASP A 16 0.48 -12.31 -7.67
CA ASP A 16 -0.18 -11.02 -7.63
C ASP A 16 -1.38 -11.06 -8.57
N PRO A 17 -2.52 -11.55 -8.08
CA PRO A 17 -3.71 -11.66 -8.93
C PRO A 17 -4.15 -10.34 -9.54
N ALA A 18 -3.88 -9.24 -8.86
CA ALA A 18 -4.24 -7.92 -9.38
C ALA A 18 -3.20 -7.38 -10.35
N ASN A 19 -2.03 -8.04 -10.42
CA ASN A 19 -0.96 -7.65 -11.32
C ASN A 19 -0.52 -6.21 -11.11
N GLN A 20 -0.36 -5.82 -9.85
CA GLN A 20 -0.01 -4.45 -9.49
C GLN A 20 1.28 -4.35 -8.69
N LYS A 21 2.10 -5.40 -8.73
CA LYS A 21 3.33 -5.37 -7.94
C LYS A 21 4.20 -4.18 -8.36
N GLY A 22 4.80 -3.56 -7.36
CA GLY A 22 5.61 -2.38 -7.59
C GLY A 22 4.84 -1.10 -7.73
N LYS A 23 3.53 -1.15 -7.80
CA LYS A 23 2.71 0.03 -7.99
C LYS A 23 2.19 0.59 -6.67
N GLU A 24 1.79 1.84 -6.70
CA GLU A 24 1.28 2.52 -5.52
C GLU A 24 -0.23 2.57 -5.54
N GLY A 25 -0.83 2.52 -4.36
CA GLY A 25 -2.26 2.62 -4.24
C GLY A 25 -2.64 3.14 -2.87
N VAL A 26 -3.94 3.15 -2.60
CA VAL A 26 -4.47 3.67 -1.36
C VAL A 26 -5.29 2.59 -0.67
N ILE A 27 -5.08 2.44 0.63
CA ILE A 27 -5.81 1.44 1.40
C ILE A 27 -7.26 1.89 1.54
N VAL A 28 -8.19 1.03 1.14
CA VAL A 28 -9.60 1.34 1.25
C VAL A 28 -10.32 0.42 2.23
N GLU A 29 -9.68 -0.69 2.61
CA GLU A 29 -10.31 -1.60 3.57
C GLU A 29 -9.24 -2.47 4.20
N ILE A 30 -9.42 -2.78 5.48
CA ILE A 30 -8.52 -3.69 6.19
C ILE A 30 -9.37 -4.74 6.88
N VAL A 31 -9.06 -6.00 6.62
CA VAL A 31 -9.79 -7.12 7.21
C VAL A 31 -8.81 -7.92 8.03
N ASN A 32 -9.18 -8.21 9.27
CA ASN A 32 -8.37 -9.02 10.16
C ASN A 32 -9.08 -10.34 10.35
N ASN A 33 -8.47 -11.41 9.87
CA ASN A 33 -9.09 -12.72 9.91
C ASN A 33 -8.13 -13.71 10.52
N GLU A 34 -8.42 -14.14 11.75
CA GLU A 34 -7.63 -15.15 12.44
C GLU A 34 -6.14 -14.82 12.48
N GLY A 35 -5.85 -13.58 12.80
CA GLY A 35 -4.46 -13.16 12.91
C GLY A 35 -3.81 -12.74 11.62
N LEU A 36 -4.51 -12.88 10.50
CA LEU A 36 -4.02 -12.42 9.22
C LEU A 36 -4.66 -11.08 8.89
N GLU A 37 -3.85 -10.14 8.51
CA GLU A 37 -4.37 -8.85 8.07
C GLU A 37 -4.32 -8.78 6.57
N ILE A 38 -5.50 -8.66 5.95
CA ILE A 38 -5.65 -8.54 4.52
C ILE A 38 -6.06 -7.12 4.22
N VAL A 39 -5.37 -6.50 3.29
CA VAL A 39 -5.59 -5.10 2.97
C VAL A 39 -6.09 -4.97 1.54
N LYS A 40 -7.18 -4.23 1.37
CA LYS A 40 -7.70 -3.94 0.04
C LYS A 40 -7.13 -2.60 -0.41
N VAL A 41 -6.46 -2.62 -1.53
CA VAL A 41 -5.77 -1.45 -2.06
C VAL A 41 -6.39 -1.06 -3.39
N ARG A 42 -6.67 0.23 -3.54
CA ARG A 42 -7.18 0.77 -4.80
C ARG A 42 -6.05 1.44 -5.55
N PHE A 43 -5.81 0.99 -6.77
CA PHE A 43 -4.72 1.51 -7.59
C PHE A 43 -5.18 2.57 -8.56
N ASN A 44 -6.17 2.23 -9.36
CA ASN A 44 -6.74 3.16 -10.31
C ASN A 44 -8.24 3.11 -10.15
N LYS A 45 -8.91 3.94 -10.89
CA LYS A 45 -10.34 3.91 -10.92
C LYS A 45 -10.80 2.50 -11.27
N GLY A 46 -11.47 1.85 -10.35
CA GLY A 46 -12.01 0.54 -10.61
C GLY A 46 -11.04 -0.61 -10.48
N CYS A 47 -9.79 -0.35 -10.13
CA CYS A 47 -8.80 -1.41 -9.94
C CYS A 47 -8.47 -1.60 -8.48
N TYR A 48 -8.72 -2.79 -7.95
CA TYR A 48 -8.45 -3.12 -6.56
C TYR A 48 -7.67 -4.42 -6.47
N GLY A 49 -6.93 -4.57 -5.39
CA GLY A 49 -6.24 -5.81 -5.11
C GLY A 49 -6.24 -6.09 -3.63
N LEU A 50 -6.20 -7.36 -3.26
CA LEU A 50 -6.13 -7.79 -1.88
C LEU A 50 -4.73 -8.31 -1.59
N TYR A 51 -4.12 -7.81 -0.53
CA TYR A 51 -2.74 -8.15 -0.22
C TYR A 51 -2.56 -8.39 1.27
N ASP A 52 -1.62 -9.25 1.61
CA ASP A 52 -1.18 -9.36 2.99
C ASP A 52 -0.48 -8.07 3.36
N ILE A 53 -0.67 -7.64 4.58
CA ILE A 53 -0.08 -6.39 5.03
C ILE A 53 1.45 -6.41 4.89
N ASP A 54 2.04 -7.58 5.00
CA ASP A 54 3.49 -7.70 4.90
C ASP A 54 4.03 -7.44 3.52
N THR A 55 3.18 -7.49 2.51
CA THR A 55 3.62 -7.23 1.13
C THR A 55 3.48 -5.78 0.74
N LEU A 56 3.06 -4.94 1.67
CA LEU A 56 2.84 -3.54 1.40
C LEU A 56 3.80 -2.68 2.21
N LYS A 57 4.24 -1.58 1.62
CA LYS A 57 5.09 -0.63 2.30
C LYS A 57 4.41 0.72 2.31
N LYS A 58 4.28 1.31 3.48
CA LYS A 58 3.65 2.61 3.60
C LYS A 58 4.55 3.69 3.02
N ILE A 59 3.95 4.60 2.27
CA ILE A 59 4.67 5.71 1.67
C ILE A 59 4.38 6.95 2.49
N ASN A 60 5.43 7.62 2.91
CA ASN A 60 5.31 8.78 3.78
C ASN A 60 5.85 10.02 3.06
N TYR A 61 5.01 10.60 2.22
CA TYR A 61 5.41 11.78 1.44
C TYR A 61 5.64 13.00 2.29
N GLU A 62 4.84 13.15 3.32
CA GLU A 62 4.94 14.32 4.17
C GLU A 62 6.32 14.45 4.79
N LYS A 63 6.80 13.35 5.27
CA LYS A 63 8.09 13.33 5.93
C LYS A 63 9.20 13.73 4.98
N VAL A 64 9.13 13.23 3.78
CA VAL A 64 10.14 13.53 2.78
C VAL A 64 10.11 15.01 2.44
N SER A 65 8.94 15.55 2.25
CA SER A 65 8.80 16.97 1.92
C SER A 65 9.39 17.84 2.99
N ASN A 66 9.11 17.52 4.22
CA ASN A 66 9.63 18.32 5.32
C ASN A 66 11.13 18.31 5.36
N LYS A 67 11.70 17.19 5.12
CA LYS A 67 13.15 17.11 5.15
C LYS A 67 13.78 17.96 4.07
N GLU A 68 13.19 17.94 2.92
CA GLU A 68 13.75 18.72 1.85
C GLU A 68 13.65 20.20 2.11
N ILE A 69 12.56 20.62 2.67
CA ILE A 69 12.39 22.01 2.99
C ILE A 69 13.46 22.46 3.97
N LEU A 70 13.69 21.66 4.97
CA LEU A 70 14.64 22.03 6.00
C LEU A 70 16.04 22.12 5.46
N GLN A 71 16.35 21.32 4.51
CA GLN A 71 17.67 21.31 3.97
C GLN A 71 17.88 22.35 2.90
N GLY A 72 16.81 22.78 2.31
CA GLY A 72 16.88 23.79 1.30
C GLY A 72 17.24 25.12 1.87
#